data_e0029cf4f1f1225f3fa325f1e8118c8f
#
_entry.id   e0029cf4f1f1225f3fa325f1e8118c8f
#
_cell.length_a   1.000
_cell.length_b   1.000
_cell.length_c   1.000
_cell.angle_alpha   90.00
_cell.angle_beta   90.00
_cell.angle_gamma   90.00
#
_symmetry.space_group_name_H-M   'P 1'
#
loop_
_entity.id
_entity.type
_entity.pdbx_description
1 polymer ?
#
loop_
_entity_poly.entity_id
_entity_poly.type
_entity_poly.pdbx_seq_one_letter_code
_entity_poly.pdbx_strand_id
1 'polypeptide(L)'
;MKNFLKKNSSNFFYFLAYLKVKFKSFNGKFQYTFFKQLNLFSKQSIFKNKINQKILFFSARQDKPQLVFNKIIDFALQVRGNETLTIGCDGDIRKSCNYGASPKIDYFSCKECKEFSSKTHSISKSNIYWLSELYNTNDLIESQKIISQFDDKDLPSVFYKGYHIGEFVRVSINHFLKVNKIDLEDNNTVKIYRDFLQASVRQINSFDKFLEKHKPDKVFMLNGLFAAERMMFEVARSKNIHVITYEIGYRPETFFLWHNNPINMCCNDYWNEFKNIKLSDIQNNKLDKYIDERYQGKGLILNYFPNMQKDISLISKKFNIDFNKKTFLLFPNLTWDSTLYNIDLFFNSHSNWIVETIEYFINRPQDQLIIRCHPS
;
A
#
# COMPACT_ATOMS: atom_id res chain seq x y z
N MET A 1 -25.19 -16.19 19.24
CA MET A 1 -24.34 -16.06 18.03
C MET A 1 -24.90 -16.84 16.84
N LYS A 2 -25.32 -18.13 16.96
CA LYS A 2 -25.94 -18.88 15.83
C LYS A 2 -27.22 -18.24 15.25
N ASN A 3 -28.06 -17.64 16.08
CA ASN A 3 -29.32 -17.00 15.65
C ASN A 3 -29.13 -15.59 15.06
N PHE A 4 -28.01 -14.93 15.38
CA PHE A 4 -27.66 -13.60 14.90
C PHE A 4 -27.24 -13.61 13.42
N LEU A 5 -26.58 -14.67 12.98
CA LEU A 5 -26.07 -14.83 11.61
C LEU A 5 -27.12 -15.27 10.58
N LYS A 6 -28.30 -15.72 11.05
CA LYS A 6 -29.35 -16.21 10.17
C LYS A 6 -30.24 -15.14 9.53
N LYS A 7 -30.22 -13.90 10.01
CA LYS A 7 -31.27 -12.94 9.69
C LYS A 7 -30.95 -11.85 8.66
N ASN A 8 -29.70 -11.45 8.40
CA ASN A 8 -29.43 -10.38 7.42
C ASN A 8 -27.96 -10.31 6.94
N SER A 9 -27.73 -10.00 5.68
CA SER A 9 -26.40 -9.70 5.11
C SER A 9 -25.72 -8.49 5.77
N SER A 10 -26.46 -7.54 6.35
CA SER A 10 -25.97 -6.43 7.16
C SER A 10 -25.22 -6.90 8.42
N ASN A 11 -25.59 -8.04 8.99
CA ASN A 11 -24.98 -8.57 10.20
C ASN A 11 -23.55 -9.08 9.99
N PHE A 12 -23.14 -9.37 8.76
CA PHE A 12 -21.75 -9.71 8.43
C PHE A 12 -20.83 -8.50 8.54
N PHE A 13 -21.27 -7.31 8.10
CA PHE A 13 -20.53 -6.06 8.30
C PHE A 13 -20.41 -5.68 9.79
N TYR A 14 -21.45 -5.96 10.60
CA TYR A 14 -21.37 -5.78 12.04
C TYR A 14 -20.42 -6.78 12.71
N PHE A 15 -20.30 -7.98 12.17
CA PHE A 15 -19.33 -8.96 12.67
C PHE A 15 -17.88 -8.55 12.31
N LEU A 16 -17.64 -8.07 11.10
CA LEU A 16 -16.36 -7.49 10.72
C LEU A 16 -16.02 -6.27 11.60
N ALA A 17 -17.00 -5.42 11.91
CA ALA A 17 -16.85 -4.32 12.84
C ALA A 17 -16.56 -4.79 14.29
N TYR A 18 -17.19 -5.88 14.75
CA TYR A 18 -16.95 -6.48 16.07
C TYR A 18 -15.56 -7.12 16.16
N LEU A 19 -15.11 -7.83 15.14
CA LEU A 19 -13.73 -8.32 15.06
C LEU A 19 -12.74 -7.16 15.20
N LYS A 20 -13.06 -6.01 14.67
CA LYS A 20 -12.31 -4.79 14.64
C LYS A 20 -12.16 -4.09 16.00
N VAL A 21 -13.18 -4.09 16.85
CA VAL A 21 -13.13 -3.49 18.20
C VAL A 21 -12.10 -4.22 19.08
N LYS A 22 -11.84 -5.50 18.82
CA LYS A 22 -10.76 -6.26 19.47
C LYS A 22 -9.38 -6.05 18.85
N PHE A 23 -9.28 -5.35 17.71
CA PHE A 23 -8.02 -5.01 17.03
C PHE A 23 -7.14 -4.00 17.79
N LYS A 24 -7.59 -3.43 18.88
CA LYS A 24 -6.86 -2.39 19.62
C LYS A 24 -5.64 -2.85 20.41
N SER A 25 -5.35 -4.16 20.48
CA SER A 25 -4.13 -4.64 21.17
C SER A 25 -3.32 -5.59 20.30
N PHE A 26 -2.27 -5.08 19.71
CA PHE A 26 -1.31 -5.79 18.85
C PHE A 26 -0.38 -6.75 19.62
N ASN A 27 -0.89 -7.44 20.65
CA ASN A 27 -0.14 -8.44 21.40
C ASN A 27 -0.48 -9.86 20.93
N GLY A 28 0.45 -10.82 21.11
CA GLY A 28 0.32 -12.20 20.63
C GLY A 28 -1.00 -12.93 20.97
N LYS A 29 -1.71 -12.50 22.03
CA LYS A 29 -3.08 -12.97 22.37
C LYS A 29 -4.13 -12.62 21.30
N PHE A 30 -3.94 -11.51 20.59
CA PHE A 30 -4.84 -11.08 19.52
C PHE A 30 -4.77 -12.01 18.32
N GLN A 31 -3.57 -12.34 17.85
CA GLN A 31 -3.38 -13.23 16.71
C GLN A 31 -4.08 -14.57 16.94
N TYR A 32 -3.90 -15.14 18.13
CA TYR A 32 -4.53 -16.42 18.49
C TYR A 32 -6.08 -16.36 18.47
N THR A 33 -6.66 -15.33 19.05
CA THR A 33 -8.14 -15.18 19.13
C THR A 33 -8.73 -14.91 17.75
N PHE A 34 -8.10 -14.09 16.92
CA PHE A 34 -8.50 -13.80 15.55
C PHE A 34 -8.49 -15.10 14.71
N PHE A 35 -7.41 -15.83 14.72
CA PHE A 35 -7.28 -17.08 13.99
C PHE A 35 -8.27 -18.14 14.43
N LYS A 36 -8.50 -18.27 15.72
CA LYS A 36 -9.51 -19.19 16.27
C LYS A 36 -10.93 -18.83 15.79
N GLN A 37 -11.28 -17.55 15.77
CA GLN A 37 -12.58 -17.09 15.31
C GLN A 37 -12.79 -17.28 13.80
N LEU A 38 -11.78 -16.98 12.98
CA LEU A 38 -11.82 -17.26 11.54
C LEU A 38 -12.01 -18.76 11.26
N ASN A 39 -11.30 -19.61 11.98
CA ASN A 39 -11.40 -21.06 11.82
C ASN A 39 -12.79 -21.62 12.20
N LEU A 40 -13.43 -21.04 13.23
CA LEU A 40 -14.81 -21.37 13.58
C LEU A 40 -15.81 -20.94 12.50
N PHE A 41 -15.54 -19.82 11.83
CA PHE A 41 -16.34 -19.31 10.71
C PHE A 41 -16.18 -20.15 9.43
N SER A 42 -14.97 -20.60 9.13
CA SER A 42 -14.66 -21.38 7.93
C SER A 42 -15.41 -22.73 7.87
N LYS A 43 -15.90 -23.19 9.01
CA LYS A 43 -16.67 -24.44 9.12
C LYS A 43 -18.18 -24.29 8.85
N GLN A 44 -18.66 -23.07 8.61
CA GLN A 44 -20.09 -22.79 8.40
C GLN A 44 -20.33 -22.36 6.93
N SER A 45 -20.97 -23.18 6.12
CA SER A 45 -21.50 -22.75 4.82
C SER A 45 -22.80 -21.99 5.04
N ILE A 46 -22.79 -20.67 4.83
CA ILE A 46 -23.90 -19.80 5.27
C ILE A 46 -24.76 -19.28 4.11
N PHE A 47 -24.27 -19.30 2.85
CA PHE A 47 -24.99 -18.70 1.74
C PHE A 47 -25.41 -19.70 0.68
N LYS A 48 -26.70 -19.63 0.28
CA LYS A 48 -27.29 -20.46 -0.77
C LYS A 48 -27.05 -19.92 -2.18
N ASN A 49 -26.84 -18.62 -2.34
CA ASN A 49 -26.63 -18.00 -3.64
C ASN A 49 -25.11 -17.92 -3.95
N LYS A 50 -24.67 -18.74 -4.89
CA LYS A 50 -23.28 -18.76 -5.36
C LYS A 50 -23.11 -17.69 -6.43
N ILE A 51 -22.20 -16.73 -6.21
CA ILE A 51 -21.79 -15.75 -7.22
C ILE A 51 -20.87 -16.40 -8.24
N ASN A 52 -20.11 -17.41 -7.84
CA ASN A 52 -19.26 -18.27 -8.68
C ASN A 52 -18.22 -17.53 -9.54
N GLN A 53 -17.62 -16.46 -8.99
CA GLN A 53 -16.47 -15.80 -9.60
C GLN A 53 -15.18 -16.39 -9.05
N LYS A 54 -14.12 -16.39 -9.88
CA LYS A 54 -12.77 -16.74 -9.48
C LYS A 54 -11.95 -15.47 -9.24
N ILE A 55 -11.49 -15.30 -8.01
CA ILE A 55 -10.81 -14.06 -7.57
C ILE A 55 -9.41 -14.39 -7.10
N LEU A 56 -8.42 -13.74 -7.73
CA LEU A 56 -7.02 -13.84 -7.34
C LEU A 56 -6.67 -12.73 -6.34
N PHE A 57 -6.21 -13.12 -5.16
CA PHE A 57 -5.59 -12.23 -4.19
C PHE A 57 -4.07 -12.20 -4.42
N PHE A 58 -3.54 -11.03 -4.78
CA PHE A 58 -2.10 -10.84 -4.90
C PHE A 58 -1.57 -10.20 -3.63
N SER A 59 -0.81 -10.97 -2.84
CA SER A 59 -0.30 -10.59 -1.52
C SER A 59 1.22 -10.72 -1.46
N ALA A 60 1.92 -10.04 -2.37
CA ALA A 60 3.38 -10.08 -2.45
C ALA A 60 4.06 -9.47 -1.22
N ARG A 61 3.45 -8.46 -0.62
CA ARG A 61 3.92 -7.88 0.62
C ARG A 61 3.10 -8.40 1.80
N GLN A 62 3.79 -8.87 2.80
CA GLN A 62 3.22 -9.55 3.95
C GLN A 62 3.13 -8.61 5.15
N ASP A 63 2.86 -7.32 4.92
CA ASP A 63 2.55 -6.41 6.03
C ASP A 63 1.33 -6.93 6.77
N LYS A 64 1.50 -7.12 8.09
CA LYS A 64 0.51 -7.82 8.93
C LYS A 64 -0.90 -7.28 8.80
N PRO A 65 -1.16 -5.96 8.85
CA PRO A 65 -2.51 -5.43 8.68
C PRO A 65 -3.10 -5.72 7.30
N GLN A 66 -2.31 -5.57 6.25
CA GLN A 66 -2.75 -5.77 4.86
C GLN A 66 -3.04 -7.23 4.57
N LEU A 67 -2.19 -8.14 5.05
CA LEU A 67 -2.41 -9.57 4.89
C LEU A 67 -3.68 -10.04 5.61
N VAL A 68 -3.90 -9.56 6.84
CA VAL A 68 -5.12 -9.84 7.61
C VAL A 68 -6.35 -9.31 6.89
N PHE A 69 -6.28 -8.09 6.35
CA PHE A 69 -7.37 -7.51 5.56
C PHE A 69 -7.68 -8.33 4.31
N ASN A 70 -6.66 -8.66 3.52
CA ASN A 70 -6.82 -9.54 2.35
C ASN A 70 -7.50 -10.84 2.73
N LYS A 71 -7.10 -11.42 3.88
CA LYS A 71 -7.65 -12.70 4.33
C LYS A 71 -9.10 -12.62 4.81
N ILE A 72 -9.49 -11.49 5.39
CA ILE A 72 -10.89 -11.24 5.77
C ILE A 72 -11.77 -11.14 4.51
N ILE A 73 -11.32 -10.41 3.49
CA ILE A 73 -12.06 -10.26 2.24
C ILE A 73 -12.11 -11.59 1.48
N ASP A 74 -10.98 -12.29 1.37
CA ASP A 74 -10.88 -13.64 0.79
C ASP A 74 -11.94 -14.57 1.41
N PHE A 75 -11.94 -14.65 2.72
CA PHE A 75 -12.90 -15.48 3.45
C PHE A 75 -14.36 -15.04 3.22
N ALA A 76 -14.64 -13.74 3.22
CA ALA A 76 -15.96 -13.20 2.98
C ALA A 76 -16.49 -13.58 1.58
N LEU A 77 -15.60 -13.61 0.59
CA LEU A 77 -15.94 -13.99 -0.79
C LEU A 77 -16.16 -15.50 -0.92
N GLN A 78 -15.34 -16.33 -0.26
CA GLN A 78 -15.55 -17.77 -0.22
C GLN A 78 -16.91 -18.15 0.40
N VAL A 79 -17.28 -17.50 1.51
CA VAL A 79 -18.58 -17.70 2.15
C VAL A 79 -19.76 -17.37 1.20
N ARG A 80 -19.55 -16.45 0.26
CA ARG A 80 -20.52 -16.09 -0.79
C ARG A 80 -20.46 -17.01 -2.02
N GLY A 81 -19.65 -18.05 -1.96
CA GLY A 81 -19.57 -19.07 -3.01
C GLY A 81 -18.60 -18.74 -4.15
N ASN A 82 -17.70 -17.77 -3.97
CA ASN A 82 -16.65 -17.51 -4.94
C ASN A 82 -15.47 -18.49 -4.74
N GLU A 83 -14.80 -18.82 -5.83
CA GLU A 83 -13.50 -19.46 -5.80
C GLU A 83 -12.42 -18.39 -5.56
N THR A 84 -11.49 -18.64 -4.65
CA THR A 84 -10.40 -17.72 -4.40
C THR A 84 -9.05 -18.40 -4.53
N LEU A 85 -8.12 -17.70 -5.14
CA LEU A 85 -6.72 -18.07 -5.28
C LEU A 85 -5.88 -16.98 -4.59
N THR A 86 -4.72 -17.35 -4.05
CA THR A 86 -3.80 -16.39 -3.46
C THR A 86 -2.39 -16.63 -3.98
N ILE A 87 -1.73 -15.58 -4.47
CA ILE A 87 -0.28 -15.57 -4.66
C ILE A 87 0.34 -14.83 -3.48
N GLY A 88 1.20 -15.51 -2.73
CA GLY A 88 1.91 -14.99 -1.58
C GLY A 88 3.42 -14.94 -1.79
N CYS A 89 4.13 -14.14 -0.98
CA CYS A 89 5.58 -14.12 -0.96
C CYS A 89 6.12 -15.06 0.13
N ASP A 90 7.04 -15.91 -0.23
CA ASP A 90 7.75 -16.83 0.66
C ASP A 90 9.21 -16.41 0.91
N GLY A 91 9.53 -15.15 0.60
CA GLY A 91 10.87 -14.58 0.71
C GLY A 91 11.60 -14.44 -0.63
N ASP A 92 10.96 -14.82 -1.72
CA ASP A 92 11.53 -14.78 -3.08
C ASP A 92 11.99 -13.39 -3.49
N ILE A 93 11.13 -12.38 -3.30
CA ILE A 93 11.45 -10.99 -3.67
C ILE A 93 12.31 -10.27 -2.63
N ARG A 94 13.00 -10.96 -1.72
CA ARG A 94 13.77 -10.34 -0.65
C ARG A 94 14.69 -9.21 -1.12
N LYS A 95 15.37 -9.36 -2.24
CA LYS A 95 16.29 -8.36 -2.80
C LYS A 95 15.58 -7.15 -3.43
N SER A 96 14.30 -7.30 -3.74
CA SER A 96 13.45 -6.28 -4.35
C SER A 96 12.20 -5.97 -3.52
N CYS A 97 12.24 -6.27 -2.22
CA CYS A 97 11.15 -6.03 -1.29
C CYS A 97 11.44 -4.81 -0.41
N ASN A 98 10.54 -3.87 -0.37
CA ASN A 98 10.67 -2.67 0.46
C ASN A 98 10.82 -2.96 1.95
N TYR A 99 10.35 -4.11 2.43
CA TYR A 99 10.48 -4.55 3.82
C TYR A 99 11.73 -5.39 4.08
N GLY A 100 12.11 -6.23 3.12
CA GLY A 100 13.15 -7.26 3.32
C GLY A 100 14.58 -6.78 3.13
N ALA A 101 14.78 -5.63 2.49
CA ALA A 101 16.08 -5.18 2.03
C ALA A 101 16.49 -3.81 2.59
N SER A 102 15.64 -3.16 3.41
CA SER A 102 16.08 -1.95 4.13
C SER A 102 17.28 -2.30 5.00
N PRO A 103 18.37 -1.49 4.98
CA PRO A 103 19.53 -1.73 5.84
C PRO A 103 19.18 -1.74 7.34
N LYS A 104 18.02 -1.24 7.72
CA LYS A 104 17.46 -1.27 9.09
C LYS A 104 16.57 -2.49 9.36
N ILE A 105 16.22 -3.29 8.33
CA ILE A 105 15.33 -4.46 8.47
C ILE A 105 16.15 -5.71 8.20
N ASP A 106 16.48 -6.39 9.26
CA ASP A 106 17.30 -7.58 9.32
C ASP A 106 16.62 -8.80 8.64
N TYR A 107 17.42 -9.85 8.40
CA TYR A 107 17.01 -11.20 7.98
C TYR A 107 15.80 -11.73 8.75
N PHE A 108 15.69 -11.39 10.03
CA PHE A 108 14.56 -11.75 10.90
C PHE A 108 13.22 -11.25 10.37
N SER A 109 13.15 -10.08 9.78
CA SER A 109 11.89 -9.52 9.27
C SER A 109 11.31 -10.36 8.12
N CYS A 110 12.14 -10.88 7.23
CA CYS A 110 11.66 -11.76 6.15
C CYS A 110 11.20 -13.12 6.71
N LYS A 111 11.90 -13.68 7.69
CA LYS A 111 11.51 -14.93 8.37
C LYS A 111 10.17 -14.76 9.09
N GLU A 112 10.03 -13.72 9.91
CA GLU A 112 8.78 -13.42 10.61
C GLU A 112 7.61 -13.18 9.64
N CYS A 113 7.87 -12.46 8.55
CA CYS A 113 6.90 -12.21 7.49
C CYS A 113 6.41 -13.52 6.89
N LYS A 114 7.32 -14.42 6.53
CA LYS A 114 7.00 -15.75 5.98
C LYS A 114 6.20 -16.61 6.96
N GLU A 115 6.62 -16.66 8.23
CA GLU A 115 5.92 -17.43 9.26
C GLU A 115 4.50 -16.90 9.50
N PHE A 116 4.34 -15.59 9.57
CA PHE A 116 3.04 -14.96 9.74
C PHE A 116 2.14 -15.21 8.52
N SER A 117 2.69 -15.09 7.31
CA SER A 117 2.00 -15.38 6.07
C SER A 117 1.51 -16.83 6.02
N SER A 118 2.40 -17.78 6.25
CA SER A 118 2.06 -19.21 6.24
C SER A 118 0.94 -19.54 7.23
N LYS A 119 1.02 -19.00 8.45
CA LYS A 119 -0.04 -19.16 9.47
C LYS A 119 -1.36 -18.53 9.03
N THR A 120 -1.30 -17.35 8.44
CA THR A 120 -2.52 -16.63 8.01
C THR A 120 -3.19 -17.35 6.86
N HIS A 121 -2.43 -17.85 5.90
CA HIS A 121 -2.97 -18.55 4.75
C HIS A 121 -3.50 -19.95 5.08
N SER A 122 -2.96 -20.63 6.09
CA SER A 122 -3.43 -21.97 6.51
C SER A 122 -4.86 -21.99 7.06
N ILE A 123 -5.47 -20.82 7.31
CA ILE A 123 -6.80 -20.72 7.94
C ILE A 123 -7.93 -20.84 6.93
N SER A 124 -7.71 -20.50 5.66
CA SER A 124 -8.74 -20.57 4.63
C SER A 124 -8.52 -21.73 3.68
N LYS A 125 -9.57 -22.10 2.97
CA LYS A 125 -9.53 -23.10 1.89
C LYS A 125 -9.03 -22.53 0.57
N SER A 126 -8.53 -21.29 0.54
CA SER A 126 -7.96 -20.68 -0.65
C SER A 126 -6.71 -21.45 -1.09
N ASN A 127 -6.62 -21.75 -2.36
CA ASN A 127 -5.40 -22.31 -2.93
C ASN A 127 -4.32 -21.21 -2.90
N ILE A 128 -3.25 -21.48 -2.18
CA ILE A 128 -2.09 -20.58 -2.14
C ILE A 128 -1.01 -21.06 -3.09
N TYR A 129 -0.41 -20.12 -3.79
CA TYR A 129 0.75 -20.28 -4.65
C TYR A 129 1.84 -19.33 -4.15
N TRP A 130 3.04 -19.84 -3.96
CA TRP A 130 4.18 -19.03 -3.53
C TRP A 130 4.91 -18.47 -4.73
N LEU A 131 5.39 -17.23 -4.64
CA LEU A 131 6.13 -16.61 -5.76
C LEU A 131 7.30 -17.46 -6.25
N SER A 132 8.06 -18.11 -5.34
CA SER A 132 9.17 -18.98 -5.71
C SER A 132 8.75 -20.22 -6.53
N GLU A 133 7.49 -20.64 -6.45
CA GLU A 133 6.96 -21.80 -7.17
C GLU A 133 6.53 -21.44 -8.60
N LEU A 134 6.43 -20.15 -8.93
CA LEU A 134 5.93 -19.69 -10.22
C LEU A 134 6.99 -19.68 -11.34
N TYR A 135 8.26 -19.87 -11.00
CA TYR A 135 9.37 -19.89 -11.95
C TYR A 135 10.47 -20.88 -11.51
N ASN A 136 11.36 -21.19 -12.41
CA ASN A 136 12.45 -22.16 -12.19
C ASN A 136 13.82 -21.48 -12.29
N THR A 137 14.88 -22.26 -12.16
CA THR A 137 16.28 -21.79 -12.23
C THR A 137 16.61 -21.15 -13.58
N ASN A 138 16.05 -21.66 -14.70
CA ASN A 138 16.28 -21.06 -16.01
C ASN A 138 15.68 -19.67 -16.12
N ASP A 139 14.50 -19.43 -15.54
CA ASP A 139 13.89 -18.10 -15.48
C ASP A 139 14.77 -17.11 -14.71
N LEU A 140 15.49 -17.57 -13.67
CA LEU A 140 16.46 -16.75 -12.93
C LEU A 140 17.63 -16.35 -13.82
N ILE A 141 18.27 -17.33 -14.50
CA ILE A 141 19.41 -17.11 -15.39
C ILE A 141 19.02 -16.21 -16.56
N GLU A 142 17.86 -16.46 -17.16
CA GLU A 142 17.34 -15.65 -18.26
C GLU A 142 17.12 -14.20 -17.84
N SER A 143 16.51 -13.95 -16.68
CA SER A 143 16.30 -12.60 -16.18
C SER A 143 17.60 -11.83 -15.95
N GLN A 144 18.62 -12.50 -15.42
CA GLN A 144 19.96 -11.92 -15.26
C GLN A 144 20.58 -11.57 -16.62
N LYS A 145 20.54 -12.51 -17.58
CA LYS A 145 21.06 -12.30 -18.94
C LYS A 145 20.37 -11.12 -19.64
N ILE A 146 19.04 -11.01 -19.54
CA ILE A 146 18.30 -9.91 -20.14
C ILE A 146 18.75 -8.57 -19.54
N ILE A 147 18.80 -8.46 -18.22
CA ILE A 147 19.12 -7.18 -17.57
C ILE A 147 20.60 -6.82 -17.68
N SER A 148 21.51 -7.80 -17.85
CA SER A 148 22.93 -7.50 -18.06
C SER A 148 23.24 -6.86 -19.42
N GLN A 149 22.30 -6.86 -20.36
CA GLN A 149 22.47 -6.24 -21.68
C GLN A 149 22.30 -4.71 -21.68
N PHE A 150 21.79 -4.14 -20.58
CA PHE A 150 21.55 -2.71 -20.46
C PHE A 150 22.68 -2.02 -19.71
N ASP A 151 23.11 -0.85 -20.19
CA ASP A 151 24.02 0.03 -19.47
C ASP A 151 23.31 0.59 -18.21
N ASP A 152 24.11 0.96 -17.20
CA ASP A 152 23.58 1.42 -15.91
C ASP A 152 22.70 2.69 -16.05
N LYS A 153 23.11 3.62 -16.93
CA LYS A 153 22.35 4.85 -17.23
C LYS A 153 21.01 4.60 -17.89
N ASP A 154 20.83 3.44 -18.56
CA ASP A 154 19.63 3.11 -19.30
C ASP A 154 18.62 2.28 -18.50
N LEU A 155 18.96 1.88 -17.27
CA LEU A 155 18.07 1.08 -16.41
C LEU A 155 16.68 1.69 -16.19
N PRO A 156 16.52 3.03 -16.04
CA PRO A 156 15.19 3.65 -15.94
C PRO A 156 14.32 3.51 -17.19
N SER A 157 14.94 3.32 -18.35
CA SER A 157 14.26 3.24 -19.66
C SER A 157 14.00 1.81 -20.12
N VAL A 158 14.28 0.81 -19.30
CA VAL A 158 14.16 -0.60 -19.69
C VAL A 158 12.71 -0.98 -19.96
N PHE A 159 12.47 -1.50 -21.16
CA PHE A 159 11.23 -2.17 -21.55
C PHE A 159 11.43 -3.67 -21.62
N TYR A 160 10.42 -4.41 -21.21
CA TYR A 160 10.37 -5.86 -21.37
C TYR A 160 8.97 -6.32 -21.78
N LYS A 161 8.84 -7.02 -22.91
CA LYS A 161 7.54 -7.46 -23.46
C LYS A 161 6.46 -6.36 -23.53
N GLY A 162 6.86 -5.15 -23.87
CA GLY A 162 5.95 -4.00 -23.95
C GLY A 162 5.67 -3.28 -22.62
N TYR A 163 6.20 -3.75 -21.50
CA TYR A 163 6.08 -3.12 -20.19
C TYR A 163 7.29 -2.24 -19.88
N HIS A 164 7.07 -1.02 -19.46
CA HIS A 164 8.13 -0.08 -19.07
C HIS A 164 8.62 -0.39 -17.65
N ILE A 165 9.31 -1.55 -17.49
CA ILE A 165 9.70 -2.06 -16.17
C ILE A 165 10.67 -1.13 -15.45
N GLY A 166 11.52 -0.40 -16.18
CA GLY A 166 12.42 0.60 -15.60
C GLY A 166 11.68 1.65 -14.80
N GLU A 167 10.65 2.25 -15.41
CA GLU A 167 9.82 3.24 -14.73
C GLU A 167 8.99 2.62 -13.61
N PHE A 168 8.42 1.45 -13.82
CA PHE A 168 7.54 0.80 -12.85
C PHE A 168 8.22 0.42 -11.54
N VAL A 169 9.52 0.11 -11.54
CA VAL A 169 10.25 -0.20 -10.30
C VAL A 169 10.70 1.03 -9.54
N ARG A 170 10.71 2.21 -10.16
CA ARG A 170 11.23 3.46 -9.59
C ARG A 170 10.60 3.80 -8.24
N VAL A 171 9.27 3.68 -8.11
CA VAL A 171 8.55 3.93 -6.85
C VAL A 171 9.09 3.05 -5.72
N SER A 172 9.31 1.77 -6.02
CA SER A 172 9.85 0.82 -5.04
C SER A 172 11.29 1.13 -4.66
N ILE A 173 12.10 1.53 -5.62
CA ILE A 173 13.52 1.87 -5.38
C ILE A 173 13.64 3.15 -4.56
N ASN A 174 12.87 4.20 -4.90
CA ASN A 174 12.83 5.44 -4.11
C ASN A 174 12.44 5.15 -2.66
N HIS A 175 11.39 4.36 -2.47
CA HIS A 175 10.94 3.96 -1.14
C HIS A 175 11.97 3.08 -0.41
N PHE A 176 12.65 2.20 -1.12
CA PHE A 176 13.69 1.32 -0.57
C PHE A 176 14.91 2.10 -0.09
N LEU A 177 15.43 3.00 -0.94
CA LEU A 177 16.59 3.82 -0.67
C LEU A 177 16.29 5.05 0.22
N LYS A 178 15.00 5.42 0.37
CA LYS A 178 14.56 6.64 1.04
C LYS A 178 15.08 7.90 0.37
N VAL A 179 15.07 7.90 -0.96
CA VAL A 179 15.57 9.00 -1.79
C VAL A 179 14.49 9.51 -2.73
N ASN A 180 14.58 10.79 -3.09
CA ASN A 180 13.73 11.39 -4.13
C ASN A 180 14.29 11.13 -5.54
N LYS A 181 15.62 11.17 -5.68
CA LYS A 181 16.33 10.95 -6.94
C LYS A 181 17.25 9.74 -6.80
N ILE A 182 17.12 8.82 -7.73
CA ILE A 182 17.97 7.62 -7.81
C ILE A 182 19.31 8.06 -8.43
N ASP A 183 20.39 7.79 -7.72
CA ASP A 183 21.75 8.05 -8.17
C ASP A 183 22.31 6.80 -8.86
N LEU A 184 22.48 6.87 -10.17
CA LEU A 184 23.03 5.77 -10.98
C LEU A 184 24.56 5.77 -11.05
N GLU A 185 25.23 6.74 -10.45
CA GLU A 185 26.69 6.73 -10.26
C GLU A 185 27.11 5.88 -9.05
N ASP A 186 26.15 5.60 -8.13
CA ASP A 186 26.39 4.73 -6.99
C ASP A 186 26.19 3.25 -7.35
N ASN A 187 27.28 2.48 -7.30
CA ASN A 187 27.28 1.05 -7.64
C ASN A 187 26.27 0.22 -6.82
N ASN A 188 26.01 0.61 -5.56
CA ASN A 188 25.03 -0.11 -4.72
C ASN A 188 23.60 0.17 -5.20
N THR A 189 23.31 1.41 -5.55
CA THR A 189 22.03 1.82 -6.14
C THR A 189 21.78 1.12 -7.47
N VAL A 190 22.77 1.05 -8.35
CA VAL A 190 22.71 0.31 -9.61
C VAL A 190 22.42 -1.16 -9.38
N LYS A 191 23.12 -1.81 -8.45
CA LYS A 191 22.86 -3.21 -8.08
C LYS A 191 21.42 -3.43 -7.61
N ILE A 192 20.90 -2.54 -6.74
CA ILE A 192 19.53 -2.59 -6.28
C ILE A 192 18.56 -2.45 -7.46
N TYR A 193 18.82 -1.51 -8.37
CA TYR A 193 18.00 -1.32 -9.57
C TYR A 193 17.92 -2.60 -10.40
N ARG A 194 19.08 -3.22 -10.66
CA ARG A 194 19.18 -4.48 -11.41
C ARG A 194 18.43 -5.63 -10.71
N ASP A 195 18.51 -5.73 -9.39
CA ASP A 195 17.77 -6.74 -8.60
C ASP A 195 16.24 -6.57 -8.76
N PHE A 196 15.74 -5.32 -8.77
CA PHE A 196 14.31 -5.03 -9.01
C PHE A 196 13.91 -5.36 -10.45
N LEU A 197 14.71 -5.02 -11.46
CA LEU A 197 14.42 -5.30 -12.85
C LEU A 197 14.41 -6.81 -13.14
N GLN A 198 15.40 -7.56 -12.62
CA GLN A 198 15.44 -9.01 -12.76
C GLN A 198 14.20 -9.68 -12.12
N ALA A 199 13.77 -9.22 -10.94
CA ALA A 199 12.55 -9.68 -10.33
C ALA A 199 11.31 -9.37 -11.21
N SER A 200 11.25 -8.19 -11.81
CA SER A 200 10.16 -7.79 -12.71
C SER A 200 10.08 -8.66 -13.96
N VAL A 201 11.21 -8.99 -14.59
CA VAL A 201 11.24 -9.90 -15.74
C VAL A 201 10.66 -11.27 -15.38
N ARG A 202 11.10 -11.86 -14.26
CA ARG A 202 10.57 -13.15 -13.78
C ARG A 202 9.08 -13.07 -13.49
N GLN A 203 8.65 -12.01 -12.80
CA GLN A 203 7.25 -11.80 -12.41
C GLN A 203 6.34 -11.65 -13.63
N ILE A 204 6.71 -10.86 -14.64
CA ILE A 204 5.94 -10.73 -15.88
C ILE A 204 5.73 -12.11 -16.53
N ASN A 205 6.81 -12.89 -16.72
CA ASN A 205 6.72 -14.20 -17.33
C ASN A 205 5.86 -15.17 -16.52
N SER A 206 6.01 -15.15 -15.20
CA SER A 206 5.29 -16.07 -14.29
C SER A 206 3.83 -15.70 -14.16
N PHE A 207 3.52 -14.41 -14.05
CA PHE A 207 2.14 -13.92 -13.94
C PHE A 207 1.37 -14.14 -15.24
N ASP A 208 2.04 -13.95 -16.38
CA ASP A 208 1.46 -14.23 -17.69
C ASP A 208 0.98 -15.68 -17.77
N LYS A 209 1.89 -16.64 -17.50
CA LYS A 209 1.60 -18.09 -17.49
C LYS A 209 0.53 -18.45 -16.44
N PHE A 210 0.61 -17.85 -15.24
CA PHE A 210 -0.32 -18.10 -14.14
C PHE A 210 -1.74 -17.63 -14.47
N LEU A 211 -1.88 -16.43 -14.98
CA LEU A 211 -3.19 -15.86 -15.33
C LEU A 211 -3.82 -16.59 -16.52
N GLU A 212 -3.03 -17.05 -17.50
CA GLU A 212 -3.53 -17.89 -18.59
C GLU A 212 -4.03 -19.25 -18.12
N LYS A 213 -3.32 -19.86 -17.18
CA LYS A 213 -3.69 -21.18 -16.62
C LYS A 213 -4.93 -21.10 -15.76
N HIS A 214 -5.02 -20.12 -14.87
CA HIS A 214 -6.04 -20.07 -13.84
C HIS A 214 -7.25 -19.22 -14.21
N LYS A 215 -7.12 -18.28 -15.15
CA LYS A 215 -8.18 -17.42 -15.70
C LYS A 215 -9.07 -16.81 -14.62
N PRO A 216 -8.51 -16.04 -13.67
CA PRO A 216 -9.35 -15.38 -12.68
C PRO A 216 -10.21 -14.29 -13.33
N ASP A 217 -11.45 -14.11 -12.84
CA ASP A 217 -12.33 -13.03 -13.27
C ASP A 217 -11.83 -11.67 -12.77
N LYS A 218 -11.20 -11.67 -11.59
CA LYS A 218 -10.70 -10.45 -10.93
C LYS A 218 -9.41 -10.70 -10.19
N VAL A 219 -8.60 -9.64 -10.12
CA VAL A 219 -7.41 -9.57 -9.24
C VAL A 219 -7.65 -8.52 -8.17
N PHE A 220 -7.42 -8.87 -6.92
CA PHE A 220 -7.50 -7.99 -5.77
C PHE A 220 -6.12 -7.80 -5.15
N MET A 221 -5.64 -6.55 -5.01
CA MET A 221 -4.29 -6.28 -4.54
C MET A 221 -4.16 -4.93 -3.86
N LEU A 222 -3.08 -4.77 -3.10
CA LEU A 222 -2.68 -3.47 -2.57
C LEU A 222 -2.32 -2.53 -3.73
N ASN A 223 -2.53 -1.30 -3.58
CA ASN A 223 -2.38 -0.08 -4.39
C ASN A 223 -1.87 -0.16 -5.85
N GLY A 224 -1.16 -1.21 -6.26
CA GLY A 224 -0.66 -1.34 -7.64
C GLY A 224 0.53 -0.43 -8.00
N LEU A 225 1.19 0.20 -7.01
CA LEU A 225 2.27 1.17 -7.23
C LEU A 225 3.66 0.55 -7.09
N PHE A 226 3.83 -0.37 -6.15
CA PHE A 226 5.13 -0.99 -5.90
C PHE A 226 5.44 -2.09 -6.90
N ALA A 227 6.71 -2.37 -7.11
CA ALA A 227 7.20 -3.20 -8.23
C ALA A 227 6.42 -4.50 -8.43
N ALA A 228 6.28 -5.35 -7.41
CA ALA A 228 5.60 -6.63 -7.58
C ALA A 228 4.09 -6.47 -7.87
N GLU A 229 3.42 -5.57 -7.16
CA GLU A 229 2.01 -5.23 -7.40
C GLU A 229 1.83 -4.59 -8.78
N ARG A 230 2.77 -3.73 -9.20
CA ARG A 230 2.72 -3.10 -10.52
C ARG A 230 2.86 -4.12 -11.64
N MET A 231 3.78 -5.09 -11.54
CA MET A 231 3.90 -6.14 -12.56
C MET A 231 2.62 -6.98 -12.66
N MET A 232 2.03 -7.39 -11.53
CA MET A 232 0.75 -8.12 -11.54
C MET A 232 -0.37 -7.27 -12.14
N PHE A 233 -0.44 -5.98 -11.79
CA PHE A 233 -1.44 -5.06 -12.30
C PHE A 233 -1.38 -4.96 -13.84
N GLU A 234 -0.19 -4.71 -14.39
CA GLU A 234 0.01 -4.50 -15.82
C GLU A 234 -0.28 -5.79 -16.62
N VAL A 235 0.21 -6.95 -16.13
CA VAL A 235 -0.05 -8.24 -16.80
C VAL A 235 -1.53 -8.60 -16.74
N ALA A 236 -2.22 -8.37 -15.62
CA ALA A 236 -3.65 -8.63 -15.52
C ALA A 236 -4.46 -7.70 -16.46
N ARG A 237 -4.08 -6.43 -16.53
CA ARG A 237 -4.72 -5.45 -17.42
C ARG A 237 -4.52 -5.78 -18.91
N SER A 238 -3.33 -6.22 -19.31
CA SER A 238 -3.06 -6.64 -20.70
C SER A 238 -3.91 -7.83 -21.14
N LYS A 239 -4.37 -8.63 -20.18
CA LYS A 239 -5.29 -9.77 -20.42
C LYS A 239 -6.77 -9.41 -20.23
N ASN A 240 -7.11 -8.11 -20.09
CA ASN A 240 -8.45 -7.62 -19.82
C ASN A 240 -9.08 -8.18 -18.52
N ILE A 241 -8.27 -8.63 -17.57
CA ILE A 241 -8.74 -9.06 -16.26
C ILE A 241 -9.04 -7.81 -15.43
N HIS A 242 -10.19 -7.80 -14.74
CA HIS A 242 -10.58 -6.69 -13.88
C HIS A 242 -9.72 -6.65 -12.62
N VAL A 243 -9.01 -5.53 -12.39
CA VAL A 243 -8.15 -5.35 -11.22
C VAL A 243 -8.82 -4.41 -10.23
N ILE A 244 -8.83 -4.81 -8.96
CA ILE A 244 -9.26 -3.98 -7.83
C ILE A 244 -8.04 -3.72 -6.97
N THR A 245 -7.65 -2.46 -6.87
CA THR A 245 -6.60 -2.01 -5.95
C THR A 245 -7.21 -1.36 -4.72
N TYR A 246 -6.55 -1.47 -3.57
CA TYR A 246 -7.02 -0.85 -2.35
C TYR A 246 -5.89 -0.14 -1.60
N GLU A 247 -6.26 0.84 -0.79
CA GLU A 247 -5.37 1.50 0.16
C GLU A 247 -6.14 1.81 1.46
N ILE A 248 -5.41 1.93 2.56
CA ILE A 248 -5.99 2.33 3.84
C ILE A 248 -6.48 3.77 3.72
N GLY A 249 -7.73 4.01 4.09
CA GLY A 249 -8.32 5.35 4.05
C GLY A 249 -7.76 6.28 5.14
N TYR A 250 -7.96 7.58 4.98
CA TYR A 250 -7.48 8.59 5.95
C TYR A 250 -8.22 8.54 7.30
N ARG A 251 -9.41 7.97 7.32
CA ARG A 251 -10.19 7.79 8.53
C ARG A 251 -9.98 6.37 9.05
N PRO A 252 -9.94 6.19 10.37
CA PRO A 252 -9.97 4.85 10.94
C PRO A 252 -11.10 4.05 10.31
N GLU A 253 -10.83 2.79 10.02
CA GLU A 253 -11.85 1.85 9.57
C GLU A 253 -12.36 2.08 8.12
N THR A 254 -11.65 2.82 7.29
CA THR A 254 -12.01 3.04 5.89
C THR A 254 -10.93 2.55 4.95
N PHE A 255 -11.35 2.23 3.72
CA PHE A 255 -10.49 1.86 2.61
C PHE A 255 -10.89 2.66 1.39
N PHE A 256 -9.89 2.99 0.58
CA PHE A 256 -10.10 3.40 -0.79
C PHE A 256 -10.04 2.17 -1.69
N LEU A 257 -10.92 2.08 -2.67
CA LEU A 257 -10.94 1.05 -3.69
C LEU A 257 -10.92 1.72 -5.06
N TRP A 258 -10.05 1.24 -5.95
CA TRP A 258 -10.01 1.64 -7.35
C TRP A 258 -10.22 0.45 -8.26
N HIS A 259 -10.88 0.69 -9.37
CA HIS A 259 -11.16 -0.31 -10.39
C HIS A 259 -10.30 -0.02 -11.61
N ASN A 260 -9.49 -1.00 -12.02
CA ASN A 260 -8.66 -0.95 -13.21
C ASN A 260 -7.63 0.20 -13.27
N ASN A 261 -7.33 0.80 -12.13
CA ASN A 261 -6.29 1.80 -11.96
C ASN A 261 -5.46 1.48 -10.72
N PRO A 262 -4.16 1.77 -10.73
CA PRO A 262 -3.41 1.87 -9.49
C PRO A 262 -4.02 2.96 -8.62
N ILE A 263 -3.80 2.89 -7.32
CA ILE A 263 -4.28 3.94 -6.42
C ILE A 263 -3.72 5.28 -6.88
N ASN A 264 -4.64 6.19 -7.16
CA ASN A 264 -4.34 7.58 -7.41
C ASN A 264 -5.05 8.42 -6.35
N MET A 265 -4.30 9.24 -5.61
CA MET A 265 -4.86 10.11 -4.57
C MET A 265 -5.69 11.26 -5.16
N CYS A 266 -5.65 11.47 -6.48
CA CYS A 266 -6.54 12.40 -7.18
C CYS A 266 -7.94 11.78 -7.30
N CYS A 267 -8.81 12.08 -6.35
CA CYS A 267 -10.18 11.59 -6.30
C CYS A 267 -11.14 12.42 -7.17
N ASN A 268 -10.69 12.95 -8.32
CA ASN A 268 -11.47 13.89 -9.13
C ASN A 268 -12.80 13.31 -9.58
N ASP A 269 -12.85 12.03 -9.98
CA ASP A 269 -14.09 11.41 -10.45
C ASP A 269 -15.12 11.34 -9.32
N TYR A 270 -14.69 10.86 -8.14
CA TYR A 270 -15.54 10.85 -6.94
C TYR A 270 -15.94 12.26 -6.50
N TRP A 271 -15.01 13.22 -6.52
CA TRP A 271 -15.32 14.60 -6.19
C TRP A 271 -16.38 15.17 -7.14
N ASN A 272 -16.26 14.96 -8.44
CA ASN A 272 -17.23 15.43 -9.41
C ASN A 272 -18.62 14.82 -9.23
N GLU A 273 -18.68 13.56 -8.80
CA GLU A 273 -19.94 12.88 -8.51
C GLU A 273 -20.62 13.45 -7.26
N PHE A 274 -19.84 13.75 -6.20
CA PHE A 274 -20.39 14.05 -4.88
C PHE A 274 -20.37 15.54 -4.49
N LYS A 275 -19.56 16.40 -5.13
CA LYS A 275 -19.36 17.82 -4.74
C LYS A 275 -20.62 18.65 -4.62
N ASN A 276 -21.67 18.31 -5.38
CA ASN A 276 -22.94 19.04 -5.40
C ASN A 276 -24.03 18.40 -4.52
N ILE A 277 -23.74 17.29 -3.86
CA ILE A 277 -24.70 16.63 -2.99
C ILE A 277 -24.70 17.35 -1.63
N LYS A 278 -25.86 17.87 -1.24
CA LYS A 278 -26.04 18.47 0.09
C LYS A 278 -25.92 17.38 1.16
N LEU A 279 -25.06 17.62 2.14
CA LEU A 279 -24.97 16.77 3.32
C LEU A 279 -26.23 16.98 4.19
N SER A 280 -26.72 15.89 4.75
CA SER A 280 -27.77 15.95 5.80
C SER A 280 -27.16 16.50 7.10
N ASP A 281 -28.01 16.95 8.05
CA ASP A 281 -27.58 17.45 9.36
C ASP A 281 -26.73 16.39 10.11
N ILE A 282 -27.11 15.12 10.02
CA ILE A 282 -26.35 14.02 10.62
C ILE A 282 -24.94 13.90 9.99
N GLN A 283 -24.83 14.11 8.68
CA GLN A 283 -23.54 14.06 7.98
C GLN A 283 -22.69 15.29 8.31
N ASN A 284 -23.31 16.49 8.37
CA ASN A 284 -22.63 17.71 8.80
C ASN A 284 -22.08 17.58 10.23
N ASN A 285 -22.91 17.15 11.19
CA ASN A 285 -22.47 16.93 12.57
C ASN A 285 -21.30 15.91 12.67
N LYS A 286 -21.31 14.87 11.83
CA LYS A 286 -20.18 13.92 11.77
C LYS A 286 -18.93 14.53 11.17
N LEU A 287 -19.06 15.41 10.17
CA LEU A 287 -17.96 16.12 9.56
C LEU A 287 -17.34 17.12 10.54
N ASP A 288 -18.17 17.90 11.22
CA ASP A 288 -17.72 18.88 12.24
C ASP A 288 -16.95 18.16 13.35
N LYS A 289 -17.52 17.08 13.88
CA LYS A 289 -16.81 16.25 14.87
C LYS A 289 -15.49 15.72 14.36
N TYR A 290 -15.42 15.27 13.11
CA TYR A 290 -14.17 14.78 12.50
C TYR A 290 -13.15 15.91 12.38
N ILE A 291 -13.57 17.10 11.98
CA ILE A 291 -12.71 18.29 11.87
C ILE A 291 -12.17 18.66 13.25
N ASP A 292 -13.01 18.73 14.27
CA ASP A 292 -12.61 19.04 15.64
C ASP A 292 -11.62 18.02 16.21
N GLU A 293 -11.87 16.72 15.97
CA GLU A 293 -10.93 15.66 16.37
C GLU A 293 -9.58 15.81 15.67
N ARG A 294 -9.56 16.23 14.39
CA ARG A 294 -8.31 16.50 13.64
C ARG A 294 -7.54 17.68 14.22
N TYR A 295 -8.21 18.79 14.54
CA TYR A 295 -7.59 19.93 15.22
C TYR A 295 -7.00 19.58 16.59
N GLN A 296 -7.59 18.62 17.28
CA GLN A 296 -7.08 18.12 18.55
C GLN A 296 -5.99 17.06 18.41
N GLY A 297 -5.59 16.68 17.18
CA GLY A 297 -4.66 15.58 16.91
C GLY A 297 -5.22 14.21 17.23
N LYS A 298 -6.56 14.08 17.28
CA LYS A 298 -7.29 12.82 17.48
C LYS A 298 -7.80 12.26 16.15
N GLY A 299 -8.31 11.04 16.17
CA GLY A 299 -8.93 10.42 14.98
C GLY A 299 -7.93 10.10 13.85
N LEU A 300 -6.63 10.11 14.12
CA LEU A 300 -5.57 9.75 13.17
C LEU A 300 -5.35 8.25 13.18
N ILE A 301 -5.10 7.66 12.01
CA ILE A 301 -4.66 6.27 11.91
C ILE A 301 -3.29 6.08 12.56
N LEU A 302 -2.39 7.02 12.31
CA LEU A 302 -1.07 7.09 12.92
C LEU A 302 -0.98 8.38 13.72
N ASN A 303 -0.81 8.27 15.02
CA ASN A 303 -0.56 9.42 15.88
C ASN A 303 0.94 9.51 16.17
N TYR A 304 1.65 10.29 15.37
CA TYR A 304 3.09 10.51 15.54
C TYR A 304 3.44 11.35 16.77
N PHE A 305 2.48 12.14 17.27
CA PHE A 305 2.71 13.09 18.37
C PHE A 305 1.61 12.99 19.43
N PRO A 306 1.58 11.90 20.23
CA PRO A 306 0.55 11.73 21.26
C PRO A 306 0.57 12.83 22.32
N ASN A 307 1.73 13.48 22.53
CA ASN A 307 1.95 14.53 23.53
C ASN A 307 2.36 15.83 22.86
N MET A 308 1.53 16.36 21.97
CA MET A 308 1.83 17.63 21.29
C MET A 308 1.94 18.77 22.30
N GLN A 309 3.04 19.56 22.18
CA GLN A 309 3.15 20.84 22.86
C GLN A 309 2.13 21.82 22.29
N LYS A 310 1.27 22.36 23.16
CA LYS A 310 0.21 23.31 22.79
C LYS A 310 0.54 24.75 23.19
N ASP A 311 1.54 24.94 24.05
CA ASP A 311 1.96 26.27 24.49
C ASP A 311 2.78 26.93 23.37
N ILE A 312 2.15 27.90 22.72
CA ILE A 312 2.73 28.66 21.61
C ILE A 312 3.93 29.50 22.10
N SER A 313 3.93 29.96 23.33
CA SER A 313 5.02 30.78 23.89
C SER A 313 6.31 29.96 24.00
N LEU A 314 6.21 28.70 24.45
CA LEU A 314 7.34 27.79 24.51
C LEU A 314 7.87 27.44 23.12
N ILE A 315 6.96 27.23 22.15
CA ILE A 315 7.32 26.95 20.76
C ILE A 315 8.06 28.16 20.16
N SER A 316 7.50 29.36 20.33
CA SER A 316 8.08 30.60 19.85
C SER A 316 9.50 30.81 20.39
N LYS A 317 9.65 30.70 21.71
CA LYS A 317 10.97 30.83 22.36
C LYS A 317 11.98 29.81 21.86
N LYS A 318 11.55 28.54 21.70
CA LYS A 318 12.44 27.44 21.25
C LYS A 318 12.94 27.63 19.83
N PHE A 319 12.10 28.13 18.92
CA PHE A 319 12.40 28.25 17.49
C PHE A 319 12.61 29.69 17.03
N ASN A 320 12.68 30.64 17.97
CA ASN A 320 12.86 32.09 17.70
C ASN A 320 11.79 32.63 16.72
N ILE A 321 10.52 32.28 16.95
CA ILE A 321 9.42 32.71 16.10
C ILE A 321 8.96 34.10 16.53
N ASP A 322 8.97 35.07 15.60
CA ASP A 322 8.46 36.42 15.80
C ASP A 322 7.02 36.52 15.29
N PHE A 323 6.05 36.60 16.22
CA PHE A 323 4.63 36.70 15.87
C PHE A 323 4.21 38.07 15.32
N ASN A 324 5.09 39.05 15.31
CA ASN A 324 4.85 40.33 14.64
C ASN A 324 5.09 40.23 13.13
N LYS A 325 5.79 39.20 12.67
CA LYS A 325 6.01 38.94 11.26
C LYS A 325 4.90 38.08 10.69
N LYS A 326 4.57 38.32 9.42
CA LYS A 326 3.70 37.43 8.66
C LYS A 326 4.37 36.05 8.53
N THR A 327 3.70 35.04 9.09
CA THR A 327 4.26 33.69 9.19
C THR A 327 3.62 32.75 8.18
N PHE A 328 4.45 32.06 7.42
CA PHE A 328 4.05 31.04 6.47
C PHE A 328 4.52 29.68 6.98
N LEU A 329 3.70 28.66 6.76
CA LEU A 329 3.96 27.28 7.18
C LEU A 329 4.12 26.39 5.95
N LEU A 330 5.23 25.67 5.88
CA LEU A 330 5.48 24.65 4.87
C LEU A 330 5.48 23.28 5.53
N PHE A 331 4.61 22.37 5.04
CA PHE A 331 4.53 20.99 5.51
C PHE A 331 4.92 20.05 4.36
N PRO A 332 6.22 19.82 4.13
CA PRO A 332 6.66 18.88 3.12
C PRO A 332 6.27 17.46 3.50
N ASN A 333 5.88 16.67 2.49
CA ASN A 333 5.72 15.24 2.65
C ASN A 333 7.09 14.54 2.62
N LEU A 334 7.10 13.21 2.77
CA LEU A 334 8.29 12.40 2.54
C LEU A 334 8.59 12.37 1.03
N THR A 335 9.79 12.77 0.63
CA THR A 335 10.18 12.90 -0.78
C THR A 335 10.20 11.57 -1.55
N TRP A 336 10.21 10.45 -0.84
CA TRP A 336 10.23 9.09 -1.35
C TRP A 336 8.87 8.37 -1.20
N ASP A 337 7.83 9.06 -0.74
CA ASP A 337 6.51 8.45 -0.56
C ASP A 337 5.87 8.16 -1.93
N SER A 338 5.30 6.97 -2.05
CA SER A 338 4.60 6.56 -3.27
C SER A 338 3.41 7.45 -3.62
N THR A 339 2.85 8.18 -2.65
CA THR A 339 1.76 9.14 -2.87
C THR A 339 2.18 10.36 -3.69
N LEU A 340 3.48 10.64 -3.78
CA LEU A 340 4.04 11.73 -4.59
C LEU A 340 4.35 11.32 -6.04
N TYR A 341 4.14 10.07 -6.40
CA TYR A 341 4.46 9.59 -7.74
C TYR A 341 3.54 10.22 -8.79
N ASN A 342 4.17 10.90 -9.76
CA ASN A 342 3.51 11.58 -10.90
C ASN A 342 2.48 12.67 -10.50
N ILE A 343 2.68 13.35 -9.36
CA ILE A 343 1.82 14.46 -8.94
C ILE A 343 2.52 15.83 -8.94
N ASP A 344 3.78 15.90 -9.37
CA ASP A 344 4.50 17.16 -9.55
C ASP A 344 3.91 17.95 -10.72
N LEU A 345 3.19 19.04 -10.42
CA LEU A 345 2.47 19.84 -11.43
C LEU A 345 3.19 21.13 -11.83
N PHE A 346 3.91 21.76 -10.89
CA PHE A 346 4.50 23.11 -11.09
C PHE A 346 6.00 23.12 -10.92
N PHE A 347 6.57 22.22 -10.13
CA PHE A 347 7.99 22.12 -9.86
C PHE A 347 8.55 20.84 -10.48
N ASN A 348 9.84 20.83 -10.83
CA ASN A 348 10.49 19.66 -11.41
C ASN A 348 10.55 18.47 -10.45
N SER A 349 10.43 18.72 -9.15
CA SER A 349 10.36 17.72 -8.11
C SER A 349 9.87 18.32 -6.80
N HIS A 350 9.45 17.45 -5.87
CA HIS A 350 9.11 17.84 -4.51
C HIS A 350 10.27 18.55 -3.78
N SER A 351 11.51 18.12 -4.02
CA SER A 351 12.69 18.79 -3.46
C SER A 351 12.91 20.18 -4.04
N ASN A 352 12.70 20.35 -5.34
CA ASN A 352 12.78 21.67 -5.99
C ASN A 352 11.76 22.64 -5.38
N TRP A 353 10.52 22.19 -5.17
CA TRP A 353 9.52 23.01 -4.50
C TRP A 353 9.99 23.51 -3.13
N ILE A 354 10.60 22.64 -2.31
CA ILE A 354 11.12 23.05 -1.00
C ILE A 354 12.24 24.08 -1.14
N VAL A 355 13.22 23.82 -2.02
CA VAL A 355 14.37 24.70 -2.22
C VAL A 355 13.94 26.07 -2.74
N GLU A 356 13.15 26.13 -3.80
CA GLU A 356 12.65 27.38 -4.38
C GLU A 356 11.79 28.17 -3.38
N THR A 357 11.01 27.47 -2.53
CA THR A 357 10.27 28.14 -1.46
C THR A 357 11.22 28.77 -0.43
N ILE A 358 12.28 28.06 -0.02
CA ILE A 358 13.27 28.61 0.91
C ILE A 358 13.94 29.83 0.30
N GLU A 359 14.42 29.75 -0.94
CA GLU A 359 15.07 30.85 -1.66
C GLU A 359 14.17 32.07 -1.79
N TYR A 360 12.89 31.88 -2.05
CA TYR A 360 11.90 32.96 -2.09
C TYR A 360 11.84 33.70 -0.74
N PHE A 361 11.85 32.98 0.38
CA PHE A 361 11.76 33.61 1.73
C PHE A 361 13.09 34.17 2.23
N ILE A 362 14.25 33.69 1.79
CA ILE A 362 15.55 34.30 2.09
C ILE A 362 15.58 35.77 1.65
N ASN A 363 14.96 36.09 0.51
CA ASN A 363 14.89 37.43 -0.05
C ASN A 363 13.73 38.29 0.54
N ARG A 364 13.03 37.82 1.59
CA ARG A 364 11.87 38.48 2.21
C ARG A 364 11.99 38.55 3.73
N PRO A 365 12.95 39.36 4.27
CA PRO A 365 13.21 39.40 5.70
C PRO A 365 12.03 39.93 6.55
N GLN A 366 11.06 40.60 5.91
CA GLN A 366 9.80 41.03 6.55
C GLN A 366 8.83 39.89 6.87
N ASP A 367 8.97 38.77 6.17
CA ASP A 367 8.15 37.57 6.34
C ASP A 367 8.93 36.48 7.10
N GLN A 368 8.23 35.46 7.57
CA GLN A 368 8.81 34.33 8.29
C GLN A 368 8.31 33.00 7.71
N LEU A 369 9.20 32.07 7.41
CA LEU A 369 8.85 30.72 6.98
C LEU A 369 9.18 29.72 8.08
N ILE A 370 8.21 28.90 8.44
CA ILE A 370 8.40 27.75 9.33
C ILE A 370 8.22 26.47 8.51
N ILE A 371 9.24 25.64 8.47
CA ILE A 371 9.19 24.34 7.79
C ILE A 371 9.05 23.24 8.83
N ARG A 372 7.95 22.48 8.77
CA ARG A 372 7.75 21.34 9.65
C ARG A 372 7.93 20.04 8.88
N CYS A 373 9.08 19.42 9.05
CA CYS A 373 9.39 18.13 8.42
C CYS A 373 8.49 17.01 8.94
N HIS A 374 8.23 16.03 8.09
CA HIS A 374 7.54 14.80 8.45
C HIS A 374 8.36 14.02 9.50
N PRO A 375 7.73 13.39 10.50
CA PRO A 375 8.45 12.72 11.60
C PRO A 375 9.06 11.35 11.24
N SER A 376 8.84 10.80 10.05
CA SER A 376 9.35 9.48 9.61
C SER A 376 10.73 9.56 8.98
#